data_7a3c3e7e3aa5b1558722ec303a38f05b
#
_entry.id   7a3c3e7e3aa5b1558722ec303a38f05b
#
_cell.length_a   1.000
_cell.length_b   1.000
_cell.length_c   1.000
_cell.angle_alpha   90.00
_cell.angle_beta   90.00
_cell.angle_gamma   90.00
#
_symmetry.space_group_name_H-M   'P 1'
#
loop_
_entity.id
_entity.type
_entity.pdbx_description
1 polymer ?
#
loop_
_entity_poly.entity_id
_entity_poly.type
_entity_poly.pdbx_seq_one_letter_code
_entity_poly.pdbx_strand_id
1 'polypeptide(L)'
;MNRRESGSALIITVLVMLLLGAIGISALDTVMRDQQVAGFQNRSSTAFYTAEAGIAQAKDLVRRNVLSGNETLSFAGQGAPVPIGDSYLYPEGQPQYYGSPEPGSGEAPVQSLDDSLKIAGAAGSDMRMGMGPRWNNFALWKIRVAGETPDGAVARIEVVTLNQVPGGY
;
A
#
# COMPACT_ATOMS: atom_id res chain seq x y z
N MET A 1 71.08 -25.28 13.95
CA MET A 1 69.59 -25.26 14.06
C MET A 1 69.11 -23.83 13.88
N ASN A 2 68.33 -23.59 12.83
CA ASN A 2 68.07 -22.28 12.23
C ASN A 2 67.02 -21.48 13.08
N ARG A 3 67.50 -20.59 13.95
CA ARG A 3 66.61 -19.65 14.72
C ARG A 3 65.92 -18.59 13.84
N ARG A 4 66.23 -18.54 12.54
CA ARG A 4 65.63 -17.58 11.59
C ARG A 4 64.26 -18.00 11.05
N GLU A 5 63.90 -19.30 11.09
CA GLU A 5 62.65 -19.82 10.55
C GLU A 5 61.45 -19.62 11.48
N SER A 6 61.65 -19.59 12.82
CA SER A 6 60.58 -19.39 13.78
C SER A 6 59.99 -17.99 13.80
N GLY A 7 60.73 -16.96 13.41
CA GLY A 7 60.23 -15.59 13.30
C GLY A 7 59.31 -15.36 12.05
N SER A 8 59.66 -16.04 10.97
CA SER A 8 58.85 -15.96 9.72
C SER A 8 57.46 -16.61 9.87
N ALA A 9 57.37 -17.75 10.56
CA ALA A 9 56.11 -18.44 10.83
C ALA A 9 55.17 -17.60 11.68
N LEU A 10 55.67 -16.88 12.68
CA LEU A 10 54.85 -16.01 13.54
C LEU A 10 54.29 -14.81 12.75
N ILE A 11 55.07 -14.20 11.86
CA ILE A 11 54.60 -13.09 11.02
C ILE A 11 53.51 -13.56 10.08
N ILE A 12 53.64 -14.74 9.47
CA ILE A 12 52.66 -15.32 8.57
C ILE A 12 51.35 -15.62 9.32
N THR A 13 51.38 -16.19 10.50
CA THR A 13 50.20 -16.49 11.29
C THR A 13 49.45 -15.21 11.73
N VAL A 14 50.16 -14.15 12.14
CA VAL A 14 49.58 -12.86 12.47
C VAL A 14 48.92 -12.22 11.22
N LEU A 15 49.57 -12.29 10.09
CA LEU A 15 49.06 -11.74 8.84
C LEU A 15 47.79 -12.48 8.38
N VAL A 16 47.79 -13.81 8.48
CA VAL A 16 46.59 -14.62 8.17
C VAL A 16 45.43 -14.30 9.13
N MET A 17 45.73 -14.15 10.44
CA MET A 17 44.68 -13.74 11.41
C MET A 17 44.11 -12.36 11.10
N LEU A 18 44.95 -11.40 10.71
CA LEU A 18 44.48 -10.07 10.32
C LEU A 18 43.62 -10.12 9.05
N LEU A 19 43.98 -10.90 8.05
CA LEU A 19 43.19 -11.09 6.83
C LEU A 19 41.83 -11.73 7.12
N LEU A 20 41.81 -12.80 7.94
CA LEU A 20 40.58 -13.45 8.35
C LEU A 20 39.70 -12.52 9.17
N GLY A 21 40.26 -11.69 10.05
CA GLY A 21 39.56 -10.66 10.80
C GLY A 21 38.93 -9.60 9.88
N ALA A 22 39.67 -9.13 8.89
CA ALA A 22 39.18 -8.16 7.92
C ALA A 22 38.02 -8.72 7.07
N ILE A 23 38.13 -9.98 6.63
CA ILE A 23 37.04 -10.66 5.90
C ILE A 23 35.81 -10.83 6.81
N GLY A 24 36.00 -11.21 8.08
CA GLY A 24 34.91 -11.36 9.04
C GLY A 24 34.14 -10.05 9.28
N ILE A 25 34.85 -8.94 9.44
CA ILE A 25 34.23 -7.60 9.60
C ILE A 25 33.45 -7.22 8.35
N SER A 26 34.02 -7.44 7.16
CA SER A 26 33.34 -7.15 5.90
C SER A 26 32.07 -7.96 5.70
N ALA A 27 32.09 -9.24 6.09
CA ALA A 27 30.92 -10.11 6.05
C ALA A 27 29.80 -9.62 6.99
N LEU A 28 30.16 -9.19 8.21
CA LEU A 28 29.21 -8.61 9.17
C LEU A 28 28.56 -7.33 8.66
N ASP A 29 29.33 -6.43 8.03
CA ASP A 29 28.77 -5.19 7.45
C ASP A 29 27.73 -5.51 6.36
N THR A 30 28.00 -6.51 5.53
CA THR A 30 27.05 -6.96 4.50
C THR A 30 25.76 -7.49 5.12
N VAL A 31 25.85 -8.36 6.13
CA VAL A 31 24.70 -8.93 6.81
C VAL A 31 23.84 -7.84 7.50
N MET A 32 24.51 -6.86 8.13
CA MET A 32 23.79 -5.73 8.76
C MET A 32 23.03 -4.91 7.71
N ARG A 33 23.60 -4.64 6.57
CA ARG A 33 22.92 -3.93 5.47
C ARG A 33 21.75 -4.73 4.93
N ASP A 34 21.90 -6.02 4.73
CA ASP A 34 20.83 -6.90 4.25
C ASP A 34 19.66 -6.93 5.24
N GLN A 35 19.93 -6.99 6.55
CA GLN A 35 18.90 -6.91 7.59
C GLN A 35 18.16 -5.57 7.58
N GLN A 36 18.87 -4.45 7.40
CA GLN A 36 18.24 -3.14 7.30
C GLN A 36 17.33 -3.04 6.08
N VAL A 37 17.79 -3.53 4.92
CA VAL A 37 16.99 -3.56 3.68
C VAL A 37 15.75 -4.44 3.86
N ALA A 38 15.90 -5.64 4.41
CA ALA A 38 14.79 -6.54 4.68
C ALA A 38 13.77 -5.92 5.65
N GLY A 39 14.23 -5.26 6.71
CA GLY A 39 13.38 -4.53 7.64
C GLY A 39 12.59 -3.40 6.95
N PHE A 40 13.25 -2.61 6.12
CA PHE A 40 12.60 -1.56 5.34
C PHE A 40 11.55 -2.12 4.36
N GLN A 41 11.87 -3.19 3.64
CA GLN A 41 10.95 -3.84 2.73
C GLN A 41 9.70 -4.39 3.45
N ASN A 42 9.89 -5.00 4.61
CA ASN A 42 8.78 -5.51 5.40
C ASN A 42 7.83 -4.39 5.85
N ARG A 43 8.37 -3.27 6.35
CA ARG A 43 7.58 -2.09 6.75
C ARG A 43 6.83 -1.47 5.57
N SER A 44 7.52 -1.31 4.44
CA SER A 44 6.91 -0.77 3.22
C SER A 44 5.78 -1.68 2.71
N SER A 45 5.99 -3.00 2.71
CA SER A 45 4.96 -3.97 2.32
C SER A 45 3.76 -3.93 3.27
N THR A 46 4.01 -3.86 4.58
CA THR A 46 2.92 -3.75 5.56
C THR A 46 2.11 -2.48 5.36
N ALA A 47 2.75 -1.32 5.16
CA ALA A 47 2.06 -0.07 4.88
C ALA A 47 1.23 -0.16 3.58
N PHE A 48 1.78 -0.81 2.54
CA PHE A 48 1.09 -0.99 1.27
C PHE A 48 -0.17 -1.86 1.42
N TYR A 49 -0.06 -3.05 2.05
CA TYR A 49 -1.22 -3.92 2.27
C TYR A 49 -2.27 -3.29 3.19
N THR A 50 -1.84 -2.47 4.13
CA THR A 50 -2.74 -1.68 4.98
C THR A 50 -3.53 -0.67 4.15
N ALA A 51 -2.87 0.03 3.21
CA ALA A 51 -3.56 0.93 2.30
C ALA A 51 -4.51 0.16 1.35
N GLU A 52 -4.12 -1.03 0.85
CA GLU A 52 -5.00 -1.88 0.03
C GLU A 52 -6.27 -2.30 0.79
N ALA A 53 -6.15 -2.65 2.06
CA ALA A 53 -7.32 -2.97 2.89
C ALA A 53 -8.28 -1.77 2.98
N GLY A 54 -7.75 -0.55 3.14
CA GLY A 54 -8.54 0.68 3.10
C GLY A 54 -9.20 0.93 1.73
N ILE A 55 -8.50 0.66 0.64
CA ILE A 55 -9.07 0.71 -0.72
C ILE A 55 -10.21 -0.30 -0.89
N ALA A 56 -10.04 -1.52 -0.40
CA ALA A 56 -11.08 -2.55 -0.48
C ALA A 56 -12.35 -2.11 0.25
N GLN A 57 -12.20 -1.53 1.45
CA GLN A 57 -13.32 -0.98 2.21
C GLN A 57 -13.99 0.21 1.49
N ALA A 58 -13.19 1.12 0.92
CA ALA A 58 -13.72 2.25 0.17
C ALA A 58 -14.48 1.81 -1.08
N LYS A 59 -13.99 0.79 -1.81
CA LYS A 59 -14.70 0.20 -2.97
C LYS A 59 -16.03 -0.41 -2.56
N ASP A 60 -16.08 -1.13 -1.44
CA ASP A 60 -17.31 -1.71 -0.93
C ASP A 60 -18.32 -0.61 -0.51
N LEU A 61 -17.84 0.47 0.11
CA LEU A 61 -18.63 1.66 0.41
C LEU A 61 -19.22 2.28 -0.85
N VAL A 62 -18.41 2.53 -1.87
CA VAL A 62 -18.85 3.06 -3.16
C VAL A 62 -19.90 2.15 -3.79
N ARG A 63 -19.66 0.83 -3.79
CA ARG A 63 -20.59 -0.15 -4.35
C ARG A 63 -21.96 -0.14 -3.66
N ARG A 64 -22.00 -0.01 -2.33
CA ARG A 64 -23.26 0.05 -1.56
C ARG A 64 -23.99 1.36 -1.75
N ASN A 65 -23.31 2.48 -1.81
CA ASN A 65 -23.91 3.82 -1.84
C ASN A 65 -24.31 4.28 -3.24
N VAL A 66 -23.69 3.78 -4.30
CA VAL A 66 -24.16 4.03 -5.67
C VAL A 66 -25.60 3.56 -5.87
N LEU A 67 -26.01 2.50 -5.15
CA LEU A 67 -27.40 2.02 -5.17
C LEU A 67 -28.38 2.95 -4.44
N SER A 68 -27.89 3.80 -3.52
CA SER A 68 -28.70 4.72 -2.73
C SER A 68 -28.74 6.15 -3.24
N GLY A 69 -28.03 6.48 -4.32
CA GLY A 69 -28.03 7.81 -4.94
C GLY A 69 -27.32 8.91 -4.14
N ASN A 70 -26.55 8.56 -3.09
CA ASN A 70 -25.82 9.51 -2.28
C ASN A 70 -24.48 9.88 -2.94
N GLU A 71 -24.28 11.16 -3.24
CA GLU A 71 -23.05 11.69 -3.86
C GLU A 71 -21.91 11.89 -2.87
N THR A 72 -22.22 12.06 -1.59
CA THR A 72 -21.23 12.26 -0.52
C THR A 72 -21.06 10.99 0.30
N LEU A 73 -19.91 10.35 0.16
CA LEU A 73 -19.60 9.13 0.90
C LEU A 73 -18.75 9.45 2.14
N SER A 74 -19.26 9.09 3.30
CA SER A 74 -18.48 9.12 4.54
C SER A 74 -17.61 7.87 4.62
N PHE A 75 -16.33 8.01 4.37
CA PHE A 75 -15.34 6.94 4.50
C PHE A 75 -14.88 6.83 5.95
N ALA A 76 -14.85 5.63 6.52
CA ALA A 76 -14.52 5.42 7.93
C ALA A 76 -13.14 6.00 8.33
N GLY A 77 -12.17 5.99 7.43
CA GLY A 77 -10.85 6.58 7.62
C GLY A 77 -10.77 8.10 7.36
N GLN A 78 -11.88 8.79 7.09
CA GLN A 78 -11.85 10.22 6.73
C GLN A 78 -11.57 11.13 7.93
N GLY A 79 -12.04 10.75 9.11
CA GLY A 79 -11.87 11.55 10.33
C GLY A 79 -10.86 11.00 11.33
N ALA A 80 -10.56 9.72 11.29
CA ALA A 80 -9.62 9.05 12.18
C ALA A 80 -9.02 7.82 11.52
N PRO A 81 -7.75 7.48 11.83
CA PRO A 81 -7.15 6.25 11.36
C PRO A 81 -7.92 5.01 11.83
N VAL A 82 -8.03 4.00 10.97
CA VAL A 82 -8.70 2.74 11.27
C VAL A 82 -7.63 1.66 11.42
N PRO A 83 -7.50 1.05 12.62
CA PRO A 83 -6.53 -0.01 12.86
C PRO A 83 -6.93 -1.31 12.16
N ILE A 84 -5.94 -2.09 11.74
CA ILE A 84 -6.12 -3.39 11.10
C ILE A 84 -5.46 -4.47 11.94
N GLY A 85 -6.17 -5.58 12.12
CA GLY A 85 -5.71 -6.74 12.86
C GLY A 85 -5.98 -6.63 14.36
N ASP A 86 -5.61 -7.69 15.07
CA ASP A 86 -5.82 -7.77 16.52
C ASP A 86 -4.64 -7.17 17.27
N SER A 87 -4.92 -6.39 18.32
CA SER A 87 -3.90 -5.68 19.10
C SER A 87 -2.84 -6.60 19.74
N TYR A 88 -3.19 -7.88 20.00
CA TYR A 88 -2.24 -8.84 20.55
C TYR A 88 -1.16 -9.31 19.55
N LEU A 89 -1.42 -9.18 18.24
CA LEU A 89 -0.46 -9.51 17.19
C LEU A 89 0.56 -8.40 16.96
N TYR A 90 0.23 -7.19 17.41
CA TYR A 90 1.02 -5.99 17.19
C TYR A 90 1.27 -5.25 18.50
N PRO A 91 2.21 -5.73 19.34
CA PRO A 91 2.49 -5.13 20.67
C PRO A 91 3.00 -3.69 20.57
N GLU A 92 3.62 -3.30 19.45
CA GLU A 92 4.14 -1.94 19.20
C GLU A 92 3.09 -1.00 18.58
N GLY A 93 1.89 -1.49 18.33
CA GLY A 93 0.79 -0.76 17.69
C GLY A 93 0.30 -1.45 16.44
N GLN A 94 -0.96 -1.22 16.08
CA GLN A 94 -1.57 -1.81 14.89
C GLN A 94 -1.29 -0.96 13.65
N PRO A 95 -1.05 -1.58 12.47
CA PRO A 95 -1.09 -0.87 11.21
C PRO A 95 -2.47 -0.24 11.03
N GLN A 96 -2.52 0.98 10.51
CA GLN A 96 -3.76 1.73 10.35
C GLN A 96 -3.86 2.35 8.96
N TYR A 97 -5.07 2.47 8.44
CA TYR A 97 -5.32 3.20 7.20
C TYR A 97 -6.22 4.41 7.46
N TYR A 98 -6.08 5.41 6.61
CA TYR A 98 -6.92 6.61 6.63
C TYR A 98 -7.08 7.17 5.21
N GLY A 99 -8.16 7.94 5.03
CA GLY A 99 -8.35 8.69 3.80
C GLY A 99 -7.28 9.77 3.68
N SER A 100 -6.56 9.78 2.56
CA SER A 100 -5.46 10.71 2.31
C SER A 100 -5.83 11.67 1.18
N PRO A 101 -6.53 12.79 1.47
CA PRO A 101 -6.79 13.79 0.46
C PRO A 101 -5.47 14.41 -0.04
N GLU A 102 -5.50 14.94 -1.26
CA GLU A 102 -4.34 15.66 -1.78
C GLU A 102 -4.08 16.91 -0.92
N PRO A 103 -2.84 17.12 -0.46
CA PRO A 103 -2.50 18.27 0.35
C PRO A 103 -2.90 19.58 -0.35
N GLY A 104 -3.77 20.37 0.31
CA GLY A 104 -4.21 21.67 -0.20
C GLY A 104 -5.36 21.63 -1.20
N SER A 105 -5.85 20.47 -1.63
CA SER A 105 -6.97 20.38 -2.60
C SER A 105 -8.35 20.60 -1.97
N GLY A 106 -8.50 20.37 -0.68
CA GLY A 106 -9.81 20.35 -0.02
C GLY A 106 -10.73 19.19 -0.50
N GLU A 107 -10.21 18.29 -1.34
CA GLU A 107 -10.93 17.16 -1.90
C GLU A 107 -11.17 16.08 -0.86
N ALA A 108 -12.32 15.42 -0.95
CA ALA A 108 -12.59 14.25 -0.13
C ALA A 108 -11.72 13.06 -0.56
N PRO A 109 -11.33 12.15 0.38
CA PRO A 109 -10.55 10.96 0.04
C PRO A 109 -11.31 9.98 -0.88
N VAL A 110 -12.63 10.02 -0.86
CA VAL A 110 -13.51 9.29 -1.77
C VAL A 110 -14.43 10.29 -2.44
N GLN A 111 -14.27 10.50 -3.72
CA GLN A 111 -15.07 11.45 -4.48
C GLN A 111 -15.53 10.89 -5.81
N SER A 112 -16.72 11.29 -6.25
CA SER A 112 -17.17 11.07 -7.61
C SER A 112 -16.38 11.98 -8.54
N LEU A 113 -15.81 11.40 -9.59
CA LEU A 113 -15.25 12.16 -10.69
C LEU A 113 -16.42 12.59 -11.58
N ASP A 114 -16.68 13.87 -11.52
CA ASP A 114 -17.67 14.68 -12.18
C ASP A 114 -18.71 14.01 -13.12
N ASP A 115 -19.94 14.52 -13.09
CA ASP A 115 -21.09 14.12 -13.93
C ASP A 115 -20.80 14.14 -15.43
N SER A 116 -19.81 14.92 -15.88
CA SER A 116 -19.38 15.00 -17.27
C SER A 116 -18.75 13.72 -17.82
N LEU A 117 -18.29 12.82 -16.93
CA LEU A 117 -17.73 11.51 -17.29
C LEU A 117 -18.73 10.36 -17.11
N LYS A 118 -20.00 10.62 -16.99
CA LYS A 118 -21.03 9.60 -17.20
C LYS A 118 -20.91 9.10 -18.63
N ILE A 119 -20.01 8.11 -18.80
CA ILE A 119 -19.86 7.43 -20.08
C ILE A 119 -21.21 6.74 -20.30
N ALA A 120 -22.04 7.35 -21.11
CA ALA A 120 -23.21 6.68 -21.65
C ALA A 120 -22.69 5.37 -22.25
N GLY A 121 -23.11 4.24 -21.71
CA GLY A 121 -22.64 2.94 -22.16
C GLY A 121 -22.72 2.89 -23.66
N ALA A 122 -21.66 2.40 -24.32
CA ALA A 122 -21.57 2.31 -25.75
C ALA A 122 -22.89 1.72 -26.27
N ALA A 123 -23.61 2.52 -27.05
CA ALA A 123 -24.85 2.09 -27.65
C ALA A 123 -24.56 0.82 -28.48
N GLY A 124 -25.02 -0.34 -28.00
CA GLY A 124 -24.88 -1.57 -28.75
C GLY A 124 -24.52 -2.84 -27.94
N SER A 125 -24.12 -2.75 -26.68
CA SER A 125 -23.65 -3.94 -25.99
C SER A 125 -24.75 -4.87 -25.46
N ASP A 126 -26.02 -4.50 -25.49
CA ASP A 126 -27.11 -5.38 -25.02
C ASP A 126 -28.43 -5.13 -25.78
N MET A 127 -28.39 -5.30 -27.09
CA MET A 127 -29.63 -5.46 -27.86
C MET A 127 -30.17 -6.88 -27.69
N ARG A 128 -30.80 -7.16 -26.56
CA ARG A 128 -31.74 -8.29 -26.48
C ARG A 128 -33.01 -7.89 -27.21
N MET A 129 -33.34 -8.60 -28.26
CA MET A 129 -34.58 -8.44 -29.01
C MET A 129 -35.75 -8.34 -28.04
N GLY A 130 -36.46 -7.18 -28.03
CA GLY A 130 -37.68 -6.95 -27.27
C GLY A 130 -37.57 -6.14 -25.99
N MET A 131 -36.37 -5.72 -25.54
CA MET A 131 -36.21 -4.76 -24.46
C MET A 131 -35.55 -3.49 -25.00
N GLY A 132 -36.14 -2.34 -24.70
CA GLY A 132 -35.58 -1.03 -25.09
C GLY A 132 -34.16 -0.84 -24.57
N PRO A 133 -33.40 0.14 -25.08
CA PRO A 133 -32.01 0.35 -24.73
C PRO A 133 -31.91 0.59 -23.22
N ARG A 134 -31.32 -0.37 -22.48
CA ARG A 134 -30.95 -0.16 -21.11
C ARG A 134 -29.68 0.68 -21.11
N TRP A 135 -29.82 1.94 -20.79
CA TRP A 135 -28.68 2.83 -20.58
C TRP A 135 -28.00 2.44 -19.26
N ASN A 136 -26.87 1.76 -19.36
CA ASN A 136 -26.02 1.52 -18.19
C ASN A 136 -25.22 2.81 -17.93
N ASN A 137 -25.57 3.52 -16.90
CA ASN A 137 -24.78 4.65 -16.42
C ASN A 137 -23.59 4.11 -15.63
N PHE A 138 -22.41 4.62 -15.93
CA PHE A 138 -21.20 4.32 -15.17
C PHE A 138 -20.82 5.57 -14.38
N ALA A 139 -20.48 5.39 -13.11
CA ALA A 139 -19.91 6.43 -12.28
C ALA A 139 -18.44 6.13 -12.01
N LEU A 140 -17.59 7.10 -12.27
CA LEU A 140 -16.17 7.05 -11.94
C LEU A 140 -15.95 7.61 -10.54
N TRP A 141 -15.21 6.86 -9.75
CA TRP A 141 -14.86 7.24 -8.38
C TRP A 141 -13.36 7.25 -8.21
N LYS A 142 -12.87 8.31 -7.59
CA LYS A 142 -11.47 8.45 -7.19
C LYS A 142 -11.37 8.17 -5.70
N ILE A 143 -10.50 7.24 -5.34
CA ILE A 143 -10.29 6.78 -3.98
C ILE A 143 -8.82 6.97 -3.65
N ARG A 144 -8.54 7.70 -2.56
CA ARG A 144 -7.19 7.93 -2.05
C ARG A 144 -7.09 7.47 -0.61
N VAL A 145 -6.21 6.54 -0.35
CA VAL A 145 -5.98 5.97 0.97
C VAL A 145 -4.48 5.93 1.27
N ALA A 146 -4.14 6.24 2.50
CA ALA A 146 -2.81 6.00 3.06
C ALA A 146 -2.88 4.87 4.08
N GLY A 147 -1.89 3.99 4.04
CA GLY A 147 -1.63 3.01 5.07
C GLY A 147 -0.37 3.40 5.85
N GLU A 148 -0.41 3.29 7.13
CA GLU A 148 0.68 3.64 8.05
C GLU A 148 0.98 2.48 8.99
N THR A 149 2.26 2.21 9.19
CA THR A 149 2.73 1.25 10.18
C THR A 149 3.09 1.98 11.49
N PRO A 150 3.10 1.28 12.64
CA PRO A 150 3.51 1.87 13.92
C PRO A 150 4.89 2.51 13.88
N ASP A 151 5.77 1.97 13.04
CA ASP A 151 7.14 2.48 12.83
C ASP A 151 7.21 3.74 11.94
N GLY A 152 6.06 4.28 11.52
CA GLY A 152 5.97 5.49 10.71
C GLY A 152 6.21 5.30 9.20
N ALA A 153 6.26 4.07 8.70
CA ALA A 153 6.27 3.85 7.26
C ALA A 153 4.88 4.12 6.68
N VAL A 154 4.81 4.93 5.61
CA VAL A 154 3.56 5.33 4.98
C VAL A 154 3.56 4.95 3.51
N ALA A 155 2.49 4.29 3.06
CA ALA A 155 2.19 4.05 1.65
C ALA A 155 0.89 4.75 1.27
N ARG A 156 0.88 5.46 0.13
CA ARG A 156 -0.32 6.12 -0.41
C ARG A 156 -0.70 5.47 -1.72
N ILE A 157 -1.98 5.15 -1.84
CA ILE A 157 -2.55 4.53 -3.02
C ILE A 157 -3.71 5.38 -3.52
N GLU A 158 -3.70 5.68 -4.81
CA GLU A 158 -4.82 6.29 -5.52
C GLU A 158 -5.38 5.28 -6.51
N VAL A 159 -6.69 5.10 -6.50
CA VAL A 159 -7.39 4.20 -7.41
C VAL A 159 -8.57 4.93 -8.02
N VAL A 160 -8.72 4.80 -9.33
CA VAL A 160 -9.95 5.18 -10.04
C VAL A 160 -10.74 3.91 -10.30
N THR A 161 -11.97 3.86 -9.86
CA THR A 161 -12.87 2.71 -10.04
C THR A 161 -14.10 3.12 -10.83
N LEU A 162 -14.51 2.25 -11.73
CA LEU A 162 -15.74 2.37 -12.49
C LEU A 162 -16.82 1.53 -11.81
N ASN A 163 -17.95 2.16 -11.49
CA ASN A 163 -19.08 1.45 -10.92
C ASN A 163 -20.29 1.59 -11.84
N GLN A 164 -20.97 0.48 -12.11
CA GLN A 164 -22.18 0.48 -12.91
C GLN A 164 -23.36 0.90 -12.03
N VAL A 165 -24.02 1.97 -12.40
CA VAL A 165 -25.24 2.43 -11.76
C VAL A 165 -26.41 1.74 -12.48
N PRO A 166 -27.24 0.95 -11.76
CA PRO A 166 -28.46 0.41 -12.37
C PRO A 166 -29.31 1.55 -12.88
N GLY A 167 -29.63 1.55 -14.18
CA GLY A 167 -30.53 2.55 -14.76
C GLY A 167 -31.85 2.49 -14.02
N GLY A 168 -32.27 3.61 -13.38
CA GLY A 168 -33.59 3.72 -12.79
C GLY A 168 -34.66 3.55 -13.86
N TYR A 169 -35.72 2.89 -13.48
CA TYR A 169 -36.95 2.78 -14.26
C TYR A 169 -37.67 4.12 -14.33
#